data_b1a2beb71987060fcdb5d78b345b5302
#
_entry.id   b1a2beb71987060fcdb5d78b345b5302
#
_cell.length_a   1.000
_cell.length_b   1.000
_cell.length_c   1.000
_cell.angle_alpha   90.00
_cell.angle_beta   90.00
_cell.angle_gamma   90.00
#
_symmetry.space_group_name_H-M   'P 1'
#
loop_
_entity.id
_entity.type
_entity.pdbx_description
1 polymer ?
#
loop_
_entity_poly.entity_id
_entity_poly.type
_entity_poly.pdbx_seq_one_letter_code
_entity_poly.pdbx_strand_id
1 'polypeptide(L)'
;MTGLDDRTARELRGLTRVLVRSGYADDGQVRSAVADAVREDARGVDPVPLTDQLVTDAVSELQADAAAWPEQTDCDRLDAVLAALEARGLVVVRYCADHHDARRALEVAPGNVAGVAFFTDTDVWHAVEFGMLELKLWHPDTANVAPGDALLDDVLALLREHGLAATFDEGRIEIGLDWQRRGEWV
;
A
#
# COMPACT_ATOMS: atom_id res chain seq x y z
N MET A 1 11.27 -21.99 -20.30
CA MET A 1 11.36 -20.52 -20.32
C MET A 1 12.47 -20.10 -21.30
N THR A 2 12.21 -20.18 -22.60
CA THR A 2 13.17 -19.89 -23.65
C THR A 2 12.83 -18.50 -24.17
N GLY A 3 13.60 -17.49 -23.82
CA GLY A 3 13.49 -16.14 -24.40
C GLY A 3 13.44 -14.96 -23.43
N LEU A 4 13.32 -15.17 -22.13
CA LEU A 4 13.35 -14.10 -21.15
C LEU A 4 14.76 -14.01 -20.54
N ASP A 5 15.38 -12.83 -20.54
CA ASP A 5 16.64 -12.63 -19.83
C ASP A 5 16.43 -12.59 -18.31
N ASP A 6 17.49 -12.89 -17.56
CA ASP A 6 17.41 -13.01 -16.09
C ASP A 6 17.04 -11.71 -15.38
N ARG A 7 17.31 -10.56 -15.99
CA ARG A 7 16.97 -9.25 -15.42
C ARG A 7 15.46 -9.02 -15.52
N THR A 8 14.93 -9.10 -16.74
CA THR A 8 13.49 -8.95 -17.00
C THR A 8 12.67 -9.96 -16.18
N ALA A 9 13.15 -11.21 -16.08
CA ALA A 9 12.48 -12.23 -15.26
C ALA A 9 12.45 -11.85 -13.77
N ARG A 10 13.48 -11.20 -13.21
CA ARG A 10 13.49 -10.74 -11.82
C ARG A 10 12.57 -9.53 -11.63
N GLU A 11 12.59 -8.58 -12.56
CA GLU A 11 11.75 -7.38 -12.52
C GLU A 11 10.26 -7.76 -12.54
N LEU A 12 9.84 -8.64 -13.43
CA LEU A 12 8.46 -9.14 -13.52
C LEU A 12 8.03 -9.91 -12.26
N ARG A 13 8.91 -10.77 -11.71
CA ARG A 13 8.61 -11.44 -10.44
C ARG A 13 8.48 -10.45 -9.28
N GLY A 14 9.36 -9.45 -9.20
CA GLY A 14 9.31 -8.40 -8.19
C GLY A 14 8.01 -7.61 -8.25
N LEU A 15 7.64 -7.13 -9.44
CA LEU A 15 6.37 -6.43 -9.68
C LEU A 15 5.17 -7.30 -9.26
N THR A 16 5.11 -8.56 -9.73
CA THR A 16 4.00 -9.46 -9.43
C THR A 16 3.89 -9.71 -7.93
N ARG A 17 5.01 -9.95 -7.26
CA ARG A 17 5.07 -10.15 -5.80
C ARG A 17 4.50 -8.96 -5.05
N VAL A 18 4.85 -7.73 -5.42
CA VAL A 18 4.35 -6.52 -4.78
C VAL A 18 2.85 -6.36 -5.01
N LEU A 19 2.36 -6.55 -6.24
CA LEU A 19 0.94 -6.44 -6.56
C LEU A 19 0.10 -7.44 -5.75
N VAL A 20 0.53 -8.69 -5.69
CA VAL A 20 -0.16 -9.75 -4.92
C VAL A 20 -0.11 -9.45 -3.41
N ARG A 21 1.04 -9.01 -2.87
CA ARG A 21 1.22 -8.72 -1.44
C ARG A 21 0.57 -7.42 -1.01
N SER A 22 0.30 -6.49 -1.92
CA SER A 22 -0.35 -5.21 -1.59
C SER A 22 -1.69 -5.43 -0.88
N GLY A 23 -2.46 -6.43 -1.31
CA GLY A 23 -3.77 -6.79 -0.77
C GLY A 23 -4.87 -5.79 -1.11
N TYR A 24 -4.63 -4.88 -2.07
CA TYR A 24 -5.59 -3.87 -2.53
C TYR A 24 -6.13 -4.14 -3.93
N ALA A 25 -5.45 -4.92 -4.75
CA ALA A 25 -5.88 -5.28 -6.08
C ALA A 25 -6.53 -6.67 -6.10
N ASP A 26 -7.60 -6.84 -6.86
CA ASP A 26 -8.21 -8.14 -7.11
C ASP A 26 -7.41 -8.97 -8.15
N ASP A 27 -7.75 -10.27 -8.31
CA ASP A 27 -7.09 -11.16 -9.27
C ASP A 27 -7.08 -10.59 -10.70
N GLY A 28 -8.20 -10.03 -11.14
CA GLY A 28 -8.30 -9.46 -12.48
C GLY A 28 -7.38 -8.25 -12.68
N GLN A 29 -7.30 -7.37 -11.68
CA GLN A 29 -6.43 -6.19 -11.69
C GLN A 29 -4.95 -6.59 -11.68
N VAL A 30 -4.56 -7.53 -10.80
CA VAL A 30 -3.20 -8.06 -10.73
C VAL A 30 -2.79 -8.68 -12.06
N ARG A 31 -3.62 -9.58 -12.62
CA ARG A 31 -3.33 -10.24 -13.90
C ARG A 31 -3.24 -9.25 -15.05
N SER A 32 -4.11 -8.25 -15.09
CA SER A 32 -4.05 -7.21 -16.12
C SER A 32 -2.73 -6.43 -16.04
N ALA A 33 -2.33 -5.97 -14.85
CA ALA A 33 -1.10 -5.22 -14.66
C ALA A 33 0.15 -6.05 -15.01
N VAL A 34 0.19 -7.31 -14.59
CA VAL A 34 1.30 -8.23 -14.91
C VAL A 34 1.35 -8.52 -16.42
N ALA A 35 0.20 -8.75 -17.07
CA ALA A 35 0.16 -9.00 -18.51
C ALA A 35 0.62 -7.78 -19.32
N ASP A 36 0.30 -6.56 -18.87
CA ASP A 36 0.77 -5.33 -19.51
C ASP A 36 2.30 -5.19 -19.36
N ALA A 37 2.85 -5.43 -18.19
CA ALA A 37 4.29 -5.44 -17.97
C ALA A 37 5.00 -6.51 -18.82
N VAL A 38 4.43 -7.71 -18.91
CA VAL A 38 4.98 -8.77 -19.81
C VAL A 38 5.01 -8.32 -21.27
N ARG A 39 3.95 -7.67 -21.76
CA ARG A 39 3.89 -7.15 -23.15
C ARG A 39 4.95 -6.09 -23.42
N GLU A 40 5.21 -5.24 -22.41
CA GLU A 40 6.19 -4.14 -22.52
C GLU A 40 7.64 -4.66 -22.47
N ASP A 41 7.95 -5.48 -21.47
CA ASP A 41 9.32 -5.83 -21.11
C ASP A 41 9.80 -7.16 -21.72
N ALA A 42 8.88 -8.08 -22.05
CA ALA A 42 9.18 -9.43 -22.56
C ALA A 42 8.73 -9.61 -24.01
N ARG A 43 9.20 -8.76 -24.91
CA ARG A 43 8.80 -8.78 -26.32
C ARG A 43 9.00 -10.15 -26.97
N GLY A 44 7.93 -10.65 -27.60
CA GLY A 44 7.95 -11.96 -28.29
C GLY A 44 7.60 -13.15 -27.39
N VAL A 45 7.32 -12.92 -26.10
CA VAL A 45 6.79 -13.92 -25.17
C VAL A 45 5.26 -13.82 -25.17
N ASP A 46 4.55 -14.95 -25.17
CA ASP A 46 3.11 -14.96 -24.98
C ASP A 46 2.79 -14.52 -23.54
N PRO A 47 2.06 -13.39 -23.35
CA PRO A 47 1.81 -12.86 -22.02
C PRO A 47 0.90 -13.77 -21.18
N VAL A 48 -0.01 -14.52 -21.76
CA VAL A 48 -1.01 -15.31 -21.01
C VAL A 48 -0.36 -16.37 -20.12
N PRO A 49 0.41 -17.35 -20.66
CA PRO A 49 0.99 -18.39 -19.82
C PRO A 49 2.04 -17.85 -18.83
N LEU A 50 2.77 -16.80 -19.21
CA LEU A 50 3.77 -16.21 -18.30
C LEU A 50 3.09 -15.47 -17.15
N THR A 51 2.03 -14.70 -17.41
CA THR A 51 1.24 -14.04 -16.37
C THR A 51 0.64 -15.07 -15.40
N ASP A 52 0.03 -16.13 -15.92
CA ASP A 52 -0.55 -17.19 -15.09
C ASP A 52 0.50 -17.81 -14.17
N GLN A 53 1.69 -18.10 -14.68
CA GLN A 53 2.78 -18.65 -13.88
C GLN A 53 3.24 -17.67 -12.80
N LEU A 54 3.53 -16.41 -13.17
CA LEU A 54 4.02 -15.38 -12.25
C LEU A 54 3.05 -15.16 -11.09
N VAL A 55 1.74 -15.04 -11.40
CA VAL A 55 0.72 -14.81 -10.36
C VAL A 55 0.56 -16.04 -9.48
N THR A 56 0.53 -17.26 -10.07
CA THR A 56 0.41 -18.50 -9.29
C THR A 56 1.59 -18.67 -8.32
N ASP A 57 2.81 -18.40 -8.79
CA ASP A 57 4.02 -18.50 -7.97
C ASP A 57 3.97 -17.48 -6.81
N ALA A 58 3.64 -16.21 -7.10
CA ALA A 58 3.56 -15.14 -6.10
C ALA A 58 2.47 -15.40 -5.04
N VAL A 59 1.30 -15.90 -5.45
CA VAL A 59 0.21 -16.28 -4.54
C VAL A 59 0.63 -17.46 -3.66
N SER A 60 1.29 -18.46 -4.23
CA SER A 60 1.77 -19.62 -3.46
C SER A 60 2.79 -19.22 -2.40
N GLU A 61 3.71 -18.30 -2.73
CA GLU A 61 4.67 -17.72 -1.78
C GLU A 61 3.96 -16.94 -0.66
N LEU A 62 3.00 -16.07 -1.02
CA LEU A 62 2.22 -15.32 -0.05
C LEU A 62 1.46 -16.23 0.91
N GLN A 63 0.80 -17.28 0.41
CA GLN A 63 0.05 -18.22 1.25
C GLN A 63 0.96 -19.02 2.19
N ALA A 64 2.15 -19.40 1.72
CA ALA A 64 3.14 -20.07 2.56
C ALA A 64 3.63 -19.17 3.71
N ASP A 65 3.91 -17.90 3.41
CA ASP A 65 4.32 -16.93 4.42
C ASP A 65 3.17 -16.63 5.41
N ALA A 66 1.95 -16.46 4.90
CA ALA A 66 0.78 -16.12 5.69
C ALA A 66 0.41 -17.19 6.73
N ALA A 67 0.77 -18.45 6.48
CA ALA A 67 0.58 -19.54 7.44
C ALA A 67 1.34 -19.33 8.77
N ALA A 68 2.38 -18.49 8.77
CA ALA A 68 3.18 -18.15 9.95
C ALA A 68 2.84 -16.78 10.54
N TRP A 69 1.91 -16.02 9.96
CA TRP A 69 1.57 -14.68 10.45
C TRP A 69 0.86 -14.73 11.80
N PRO A 70 1.08 -13.73 12.67
CA PRO A 70 0.36 -13.62 13.92
C PRO A 70 -1.14 -13.43 13.69
N GLU A 71 -1.96 -13.73 14.68
CA GLU A 71 -3.41 -13.51 14.65
C GLU A 71 -3.75 -12.05 14.31
N GLN A 72 -3.05 -11.12 14.94
CA GLN A 72 -3.13 -9.68 14.65
C GLN A 72 -1.82 -9.22 14.01
N THR A 73 -1.87 -8.80 12.73
CA THR A 73 -0.74 -8.28 11.99
C THR A 73 -0.58 -6.76 12.19
N ASP A 74 0.54 -6.20 11.73
CA ASP A 74 0.71 -4.73 11.71
C ASP A 74 -0.25 -4.06 10.73
N CYS A 75 -0.64 -4.74 9.64
CA CYS A 75 -1.68 -4.24 8.74
C CYS A 75 -3.05 -4.17 9.42
N ASP A 76 -3.40 -5.12 10.29
CA ASP A 76 -4.64 -5.06 11.08
C ASP A 76 -4.62 -3.88 12.08
N ARG A 77 -3.47 -3.61 12.69
CA ARG A 77 -3.27 -2.44 13.57
C ARG A 77 -3.36 -1.13 12.80
N LEU A 78 -2.75 -1.07 11.61
CA LEU A 78 -2.85 0.10 10.72
C LEU A 78 -4.30 0.35 10.32
N ASP A 79 -5.05 -0.68 9.93
CA ASP A 79 -6.46 -0.54 9.56
C ASP A 79 -7.31 -0.02 10.73
N ALA A 80 -7.01 -0.45 11.97
CA ALA A 80 -7.67 0.09 13.16
C ALA A 80 -7.36 1.58 13.37
N VAL A 81 -6.10 2.00 13.17
CA VAL A 81 -5.71 3.42 13.21
C VAL A 81 -6.46 4.21 12.15
N LEU A 82 -6.48 3.73 10.90
CA LEU A 82 -7.15 4.42 9.79
C LEU A 82 -8.66 4.57 10.04
N ALA A 83 -9.31 3.53 10.57
CA ALA A 83 -10.73 3.60 10.96
C ALA A 83 -10.97 4.60 12.11
N ALA A 84 -10.05 4.70 13.08
CA ALA A 84 -10.13 5.68 14.15
C ALA A 84 -9.93 7.12 13.64
N LEU A 85 -9.09 7.33 12.62
CA LEU A 85 -8.95 8.63 11.96
C LEU A 85 -10.24 9.03 11.22
N GLU A 86 -10.87 8.10 10.50
CA GLU A 86 -12.18 8.32 9.86
C GLU A 86 -13.24 8.70 10.89
N ALA A 87 -13.29 8.00 12.02
CA ALA A 87 -14.22 8.31 13.12
C ALA A 87 -13.98 9.70 13.75
N ARG A 88 -12.76 10.24 13.64
CA ARG A 88 -12.40 11.60 14.07
C ARG A 88 -12.63 12.67 12.99
N GLY A 89 -13.21 12.29 11.85
CA GLY A 89 -13.57 13.21 10.77
C GLY A 89 -12.47 13.48 9.74
N LEU A 90 -11.43 12.63 9.67
CA LEU A 90 -10.49 12.68 8.57
C LEU A 90 -11.02 11.91 7.37
N VAL A 91 -10.71 12.39 6.18
CA VAL A 91 -10.79 11.59 4.96
C VAL A 91 -9.59 10.64 4.94
N VAL A 92 -9.80 9.36 4.70
CA VAL A 92 -8.72 8.38 4.57
C VAL A 92 -8.72 7.80 3.17
N VAL A 93 -7.60 7.95 2.45
CA VAL A 93 -7.45 7.43 1.10
C VAL A 93 -6.30 6.42 1.08
N ARG A 94 -6.67 5.17 0.86
CA ARG A 94 -5.74 4.03 0.88
C ARG A 94 -5.34 3.66 -0.54
N TYR A 95 -4.05 3.40 -0.76
CA TYR A 95 -3.55 2.84 -2.03
C TYR A 95 -3.98 3.67 -3.25
N CYS A 96 -3.90 4.98 -3.17
CA CYS A 96 -4.20 5.84 -4.31
C CYS A 96 -3.03 5.93 -5.30
N ALA A 97 -3.32 6.33 -6.54
CA ALA A 97 -2.27 6.48 -7.55
C ALA A 97 -1.35 7.66 -7.23
N ASP A 98 -1.92 8.77 -6.75
CA ASP A 98 -1.16 9.97 -6.41
C ASP A 98 -1.92 10.90 -5.43
N HIS A 99 -1.30 12.04 -5.11
CA HIS A 99 -1.87 13.05 -4.23
C HIS A 99 -3.11 13.77 -4.81
N HIS A 100 -3.35 13.69 -6.13
CA HIS A 100 -4.56 14.26 -6.74
C HIS A 100 -5.80 13.46 -6.35
N ASP A 101 -5.67 12.15 -6.15
CA ASP A 101 -6.76 11.31 -5.65
C ASP A 101 -7.16 11.73 -4.23
N ALA A 102 -6.17 11.98 -3.35
CA ALA A 102 -6.40 12.45 -2.00
C ALA A 102 -7.08 13.85 -2.01
N ARG A 103 -6.64 14.75 -2.88
CA ARG A 103 -7.26 16.06 -3.06
C ARG A 103 -8.71 15.95 -3.50
N ARG A 104 -8.99 15.13 -4.53
CA ARG A 104 -10.36 14.89 -5.00
C ARG A 104 -11.26 14.32 -3.90
N ALA A 105 -10.74 13.37 -3.13
CA ALA A 105 -11.49 12.79 -2.02
C ALA A 105 -11.84 13.84 -0.96
N LEU A 106 -10.91 14.75 -0.65
CA LEU A 106 -11.13 15.86 0.26
C LEU A 106 -12.17 16.86 -0.28
N GLU A 107 -12.13 17.21 -1.57
CA GLU A 107 -13.05 18.14 -2.23
C GLU A 107 -14.50 17.65 -2.24
N VAL A 108 -14.72 16.33 -2.35
CA VAL A 108 -16.06 15.73 -2.40
C VAL A 108 -16.55 15.23 -1.04
N ALA A 109 -15.73 15.30 -0.02
CA ALA A 109 -16.09 14.83 1.31
C ALA A 109 -17.25 15.66 1.89
N PRO A 110 -18.28 15.04 2.47
CA PRO A 110 -19.41 15.75 3.04
C PRO A 110 -19.05 16.41 4.37
N GLY A 111 -19.51 17.65 4.56
CA GLY A 111 -19.40 18.34 5.85
C GLY A 111 -18.04 18.97 6.09
N ASN A 112 -17.75 19.22 7.36
CA ASN A 112 -16.48 19.83 7.81
C ASN A 112 -15.52 18.71 8.15
N VAL A 113 -14.48 18.51 7.34
CA VAL A 113 -13.47 17.48 7.57
C VAL A 113 -12.28 18.04 8.37
N ALA A 114 -11.66 17.19 9.20
CA ALA A 114 -10.49 17.58 9.99
C ALA A 114 -9.18 17.59 9.18
N GLY A 115 -9.17 16.91 8.02
CA GLY A 115 -8.02 16.78 7.14
C GLY A 115 -8.11 15.51 6.30
N VAL A 116 -7.01 15.16 5.64
CA VAL A 116 -6.90 13.92 4.88
C VAL A 116 -5.62 13.17 5.26
N ALA A 117 -5.74 11.88 5.48
CA ALA A 117 -4.62 10.95 5.62
C ALA A 117 -4.61 10.01 4.41
N PHE A 118 -3.46 9.85 3.75
CA PHE A 118 -3.38 9.01 2.56
C PHE A 118 -2.01 8.40 2.35
N PHE A 119 -1.98 7.30 1.62
CA PHE A 119 -0.77 6.68 1.09
C PHE A 119 -1.03 6.13 -0.31
N THR A 120 0.01 6.08 -1.11
CA THR A 120 -0.05 5.70 -2.52
C THR A 120 0.33 4.23 -2.72
N ASP A 121 0.18 3.74 -3.95
CA ASP A 121 0.68 2.44 -4.39
C ASP A 121 2.21 2.32 -4.22
N THR A 122 2.94 3.41 -4.48
CA THR A 122 4.40 3.50 -4.27
C THR A 122 4.77 3.37 -2.79
N ASP A 123 3.99 3.95 -1.88
CA ASP A 123 4.20 3.81 -0.43
C ASP A 123 3.98 2.37 0.03
N VAL A 124 2.98 1.70 -0.53
CA VAL A 124 2.75 0.27 -0.28
C VAL A 124 3.88 -0.60 -0.84
N TRP A 125 4.42 -0.25 -2.01
CA TRP A 125 5.62 -0.91 -2.52
C TRP A 125 6.79 -0.80 -1.53
N HIS A 126 7.04 0.39 -0.97
CA HIS A 126 8.06 0.58 0.08
C HIS A 126 7.76 -0.27 1.32
N ALA A 127 6.50 -0.34 1.74
CA ALA A 127 6.11 -1.15 2.88
C ALA A 127 6.35 -2.66 2.66
N VAL A 128 6.03 -3.17 1.47
CA VAL A 128 6.26 -4.58 1.09
C VAL A 128 7.75 -4.91 1.00
N GLU A 129 8.57 -4.01 0.42
CA GLU A 129 9.98 -4.29 0.16
C GLU A 129 10.91 -3.94 1.33
N PHE A 130 10.58 -2.91 2.10
CA PHE A 130 11.47 -2.33 3.10
C PHE A 130 10.89 -2.25 4.51
N GLY A 131 9.62 -2.64 4.69
CA GLY A 131 8.97 -2.60 6.00
C GLY A 131 8.66 -1.17 6.50
N MET A 132 8.45 -0.21 5.58
CA MET A 132 8.17 1.18 5.92
C MET A 132 7.09 1.76 5.02
N LEU A 133 5.99 2.24 5.62
CA LEU A 133 4.91 2.94 4.94
C LEU A 133 5.01 4.45 5.19
N GLU A 134 4.93 5.24 4.12
CA GLU A 134 4.78 6.69 4.23
C GLU A 134 3.30 7.08 4.25
N LEU A 135 2.83 7.58 5.40
CA LEU A 135 1.49 8.15 5.54
C LEU A 135 1.58 9.68 5.41
N LYS A 136 0.93 10.23 4.38
CA LYS A 136 0.82 11.68 4.19
C LYS A 136 -0.39 12.19 4.95
N LEU A 137 -0.25 13.36 5.58
CA LEU A 137 -1.30 13.99 6.38
C LEU A 137 -1.40 15.47 6.02
N TRP A 138 -2.59 15.89 5.59
CA TRP A 138 -2.86 17.28 5.21
C TRP A 138 -4.02 17.86 6.01
N HIS A 139 -3.94 19.17 6.21
CA HIS A 139 -5.07 19.99 6.65
C HIS A 139 -6.18 20.07 5.58
N PRO A 140 -7.39 20.53 5.92
CA PRO A 140 -8.50 20.65 4.97
C PRO A 140 -8.19 21.56 3.75
N ASP A 141 -7.25 22.50 3.91
CA ASP A 141 -6.78 23.39 2.83
C ASP A 141 -5.63 22.81 2.00
N THR A 142 -5.33 21.52 2.20
CA THR A 142 -4.22 20.79 1.58
C THR A 142 -2.80 21.20 2.00
N ALA A 143 -2.66 22.02 3.05
CA ALA A 143 -1.37 22.26 3.65
C ALA A 143 -0.85 21.00 4.37
N ASN A 144 0.44 20.70 4.22
CA ASN A 144 1.07 19.64 5.01
C ASN A 144 1.03 19.99 6.49
N VAL A 145 0.86 18.98 7.34
CA VAL A 145 1.09 19.12 8.77
C VAL A 145 2.58 19.40 9.05
N ALA A 146 2.85 20.02 10.18
CA ALA A 146 4.21 20.38 10.61
C ALA A 146 4.43 20.03 12.09
N PRO A 147 5.67 19.96 12.57
CA PRO A 147 5.95 19.75 13.98
C PRO A 147 5.26 20.80 14.87
N GLY A 148 4.52 20.34 15.87
CA GLY A 148 3.72 21.19 16.77
C GLY A 148 2.24 21.32 16.35
N ASP A 149 1.82 20.75 15.22
CA ASP A 149 0.41 20.66 14.85
C ASP A 149 -0.29 19.61 15.70
N ALA A 150 -1.41 19.99 16.32
CA ALA A 150 -2.21 19.07 17.13
C ALA A 150 -2.70 17.83 16.32
N LEU A 151 -3.02 18.02 15.03
CA LEU A 151 -3.42 16.94 14.15
C LEU A 151 -2.31 15.89 13.97
N LEU A 152 -1.06 16.34 13.80
CA LEU A 152 0.10 15.46 13.70
C LEU A 152 0.34 14.71 15.02
N ASP A 153 0.31 15.44 16.15
CA ASP A 153 0.54 14.86 17.48
C ASP A 153 -0.53 13.78 17.80
N ASP A 154 -1.79 14.04 17.45
CA ASP A 154 -2.90 13.10 17.62
C ASP A 154 -2.72 11.82 16.78
N VAL A 155 -2.28 11.94 15.53
CA VAL A 155 -2.03 10.79 14.65
C VAL A 155 -0.85 9.97 15.15
N LEU A 156 0.25 10.61 15.54
CA LEU A 156 1.42 9.91 16.10
C LEU A 156 1.09 9.21 17.44
N ALA A 157 0.26 9.83 18.28
CA ALA A 157 -0.21 9.21 19.52
C ALA A 157 -1.07 7.96 19.22
N LEU A 158 -1.99 8.05 18.25
CA LEU A 158 -2.85 6.95 17.86
C LEU A 158 -2.06 5.77 17.28
N LEU A 159 -1.08 6.02 16.41
CA LEU A 159 -0.18 4.99 15.89
C LEU A 159 0.55 4.25 17.03
N ARG A 160 1.07 5.01 18.00
CA ARG A 160 1.75 4.44 19.18
C ARG A 160 0.80 3.63 20.06
N GLU A 161 -0.43 4.08 20.28
CA GLU A 161 -1.45 3.37 21.05
C GLU A 161 -1.78 2.01 20.43
N HIS A 162 -1.71 1.90 19.10
CA HIS A 162 -1.90 0.66 18.36
C HIS A 162 -0.60 -0.16 18.20
N GLY A 163 0.51 0.27 18.82
CA GLY A 163 1.78 -0.46 18.81
C GLY A 163 2.58 -0.33 17.53
N LEU A 164 2.29 0.66 16.69
CA LEU A 164 3.06 0.97 15.48
C LEU A 164 4.12 2.03 15.77
N ALA A 165 5.36 1.73 15.42
CA ALA A 165 6.45 2.69 15.50
C ALA A 165 6.33 3.70 14.35
N ALA A 166 6.27 4.99 14.69
CA ALA A 166 6.11 6.03 13.68
C ALA A 166 6.94 7.27 14.03
N THR A 167 7.50 7.90 13.01
CA THR A 167 8.24 9.17 13.10
C THR A 167 7.76 10.12 12.02
N PHE A 168 7.78 11.42 12.33
CA PHE A 168 7.49 12.45 11.32
C PHE A 168 8.80 12.91 10.68
N ASP A 169 8.86 12.85 9.36
CA ASP A 169 9.99 13.32 8.57
C ASP A 169 9.51 14.07 7.33
N GLU A 170 10.01 15.29 7.13
CA GLU A 170 9.82 16.10 5.93
C GLU A 170 8.40 16.10 5.30
N GLY A 171 7.36 16.18 6.15
CA GLY A 171 5.96 16.31 5.70
C GLY A 171 5.22 14.96 5.52
N ARG A 172 5.82 13.84 5.94
CA ARG A 172 5.22 12.50 5.97
C ARG A 172 5.44 11.82 7.31
N ILE A 173 4.61 10.87 7.63
CA ILE A 173 4.77 9.99 8.78
C ILE A 173 5.31 8.66 8.28
N GLU A 174 6.53 8.33 8.66
CA GLU A 174 7.15 7.03 8.37
C GLU A 174 6.73 6.03 9.43
N ILE A 175 6.04 4.97 9.02
CA ILE A 175 5.51 3.92 9.88
C ILE A 175 6.29 2.64 9.60
N GLY A 176 7.07 2.17 10.59
CA GLY A 176 7.72 0.87 10.54
C GLY A 176 6.69 -0.24 10.79
N LEU A 177 6.56 -1.18 9.84
CA LEU A 177 5.62 -2.30 9.96
C LEU A 177 6.01 -3.48 9.07
N ASP A 178 5.67 -4.68 9.52
CA ASP A 178 5.68 -5.86 8.65
C ASP A 178 4.43 -5.87 7.78
N TRP A 179 4.59 -5.74 6.44
CA TRP A 179 3.45 -5.71 5.53
C TRP A 179 2.84 -7.11 5.36
N GLN A 180 1.91 -7.44 6.23
CA GLN A 180 1.22 -8.74 6.33
C GLN A 180 -0.29 -8.55 6.16
N ARG A 181 -0.71 -8.13 4.96
CA ARG A 181 -2.11 -7.84 4.67
C ARG A 181 -2.85 -9.08 4.20
N ARG A 182 -3.92 -9.44 4.92
CA ARG A 182 -4.88 -10.45 4.50
C ARG A 182 -5.81 -9.83 3.47
N GLY A 183 -5.63 -10.19 2.22
CA GLY A 183 -6.43 -9.76 1.09
C GLY A 183 -7.15 -10.94 0.46
N GLU A 184 -7.43 -10.85 -0.84
CA GLU A 184 -8.17 -11.88 -1.59
C GLU A 184 -7.50 -13.27 -1.58
N TRP A 185 -6.18 -13.31 -1.41
CA TRP A 185 -5.38 -14.54 -1.55
C TRP A 185 -5.13 -15.29 -0.21
N VAL A 186 -5.50 -14.71 0.94
CA VAL A 186 -5.17 -15.22 2.28
C VAL A 186 -6.40 -15.31 3.17
#